data_185cd94af6b01821b946c51dc159b4b7
#
_entry.id   185cd94af6b01821b946c51dc159b4b7
#
_cell.length_a   1.000
_cell.length_b   1.000
_cell.length_c   1.000
_cell.angle_alpha   90.00
_cell.angle_beta   90.00
_cell.angle_gamma   90.00
#
_symmetry.space_group_name_H-M   'P 1'
#
loop_
_entity.id
_entity.type
_entity.pdbx_description
1 polymer ?
#
loop_
_entity_poly.entity_id
_entity_poly.type
_entity_poly.pdbx_seq_one_letter_code
_entity_poly.pdbx_strand_id
1 'polypeptide(L)'
;AEMYMGLVELGVGLLPAARGSLEMLERFRAGCPDDPSFNPLPMIQGAFMNIGMAKVCVGAEEGRTFGMLRPHDQITLNPELLFHNAKEMVLGMARAGYRQPRPAKFRLPGENGATAIKWFLDGMTRGGQITEHEFKIASLLSRVLTGGDTSTRVKVGQQHILDLEREVFLKLCGEQKTQERIQHMLTKN
;
A
#
# COMPACT_ATOMS: atom_id res chain seq x y z
N ALA A 1 -8.14 -16.58 -16.53
CA ALA A 1 -8.96 -15.37 -16.41
C ALA A 1 -8.06 -14.19 -16.09
N GLU A 2 -8.14 -13.16 -16.86
CA GLU A 2 -7.41 -11.92 -16.62
C GLU A 2 -8.02 -11.18 -15.44
N MET A 3 -7.17 -10.60 -14.62
CA MET A 3 -7.58 -9.75 -13.50
C MET A 3 -6.51 -8.69 -13.30
N TYR A 4 -6.89 -7.44 -13.44
CA TYR A 4 -5.99 -6.32 -13.23
C TYR A 4 -6.19 -5.75 -11.83
N MET A 5 -5.14 -5.72 -11.04
CA MET A 5 -5.16 -5.18 -9.67
C MET A 5 -3.84 -4.44 -9.39
N GLY A 6 -3.95 -3.22 -8.90
CA GLY A 6 -2.80 -2.38 -8.57
C GLY A 6 -3.21 -1.09 -7.87
N LEU A 7 -2.25 -0.44 -7.24
CA LEU A 7 -2.36 0.88 -6.62
C LEU A 7 -1.57 1.84 -7.51
N VAL A 8 -2.27 2.56 -8.39
CA VAL A 8 -1.66 3.33 -9.48
C VAL A 8 -1.76 4.86 -9.29
N GLU A 9 -2.20 5.30 -8.13
CA GLU A 9 -2.50 6.69 -7.81
C GLU A 9 -1.29 7.62 -7.95
N LEU A 10 -0.07 7.09 -7.76
CA LEU A 10 1.15 7.87 -7.94
C LEU A 10 1.31 8.39 -9.37
N GLY A 11 0.78 7.66 -10.36
CA GLY A 11 0.79 8.10 -11.76
C GLY A 11 0.10 9.44 -11.99
N VAL A 12 -0.94 9.73 -11.23
CA VAL A 12 -1.66 11.02 -11.27
C VAL A 12 -1.22 12.01 -10.19
N GLY A 13 -0.19 11.66 -9.41
CA GLY A 13 0.35 12.55 -8.39
C GLY A 13 -0.31 12.44 -7.02
N LEU A 14 -1.06 11.36 -6.75
CA LEU A 14 -1.74 11.09 -5.48
C LEU A 14 -1.14 9.87 -4.78
N LEU A 15 -1.56 9.65 -3.53
CA LEU A 15 -1.35 8.39 -2.81
C LEU A 15 -2.60 7.51 -2.89
N PRO A 16 -2.44 6.18 -2.72
CA PRO A 16 -3.57 5.32 -2.45
C PRO A 16 -4.34 5.80 -1.22
N ALA A 17 -5.63 6.12 -1.42
CA ALA A 17 -6.55 6.48 -0.34
C ALA A 17 -7.43 5.27 0.03
N ALA A 18 -8.42 5.50 0.92
CA ALA A 18 -9.38 4.48 1.34
C ALA A 18 -8.73 3.17 1.80
N ARG A 19 -7.67 3.26 2.61
CA ARG A 19 -6.91 2.15 3.19
C ARG A 19 -5.89 1.49 2.24
N GLY A 20 -5.67 1.95 1.02
CA GLY A 20 -4.77 1.29 0.07
C GLY A 20 -3.34 1.14 0.61
N SER A 21 -2.76 2.21 1.17
CA SER A 21 -1.43 2.16 1.80
C SER A 21 -1.41 1.26 3.04
N LEU A 22 -2.43 1.35 3.89
CA LEU A 22 -2.57 0.53 5.10
C LEU A 22 -2.69 -0.97 4.75
N GLU A 23 -3.56 -1.33 3.81
CA GLU A 23 -3.77 -2.72 3.41
C GLU A 23 -2.49 -3.34 2.82
N MET A 24 -1.74 -2.58 2.02
CA MET A 24 -0.45 -3.05 1.52
C MET A 24 0.56 -3.25 2.66
N LEU A 25 0.63 -2.30 3.60
CA LEU A 25 1.47 -2.42 4.79
C LEU A 25 1.12 -3.66 5.63
N GLU A 26 -0.17 -3.94 5.85
CA GLU A 26 -0.64 -5.13 6.59
C GLU A 26 -0.19 -6.43 5.91
N ARG A 27 -0.31 -6.52 4.58
CA ARG A 27 0.09 -7.70 3.81
C ARG A 27 1.58 -7.97 3.91
N PHE A 28 2.40 -6.94 3.70
CA PHE A 28 3.85 -7.09 3.78
C PHE A 28 4.37 -7.32 5.20
N ARG A 29 3.61 -6.88 6.20
CA ARG A 29 3.93 -7.11 7.62
C ARG A 29 3.34 -8.41 8.17
N ALA A 30 2.50 -9.10 7.42
CA ALA A 30 1.91 -10.37 7.85
C ALA A 30 3.01 -11.40 8.16
N GLY A 31 2.91 -12.02 9.33
CA GLY A 31 3.91 -13.00 9.80
C GLY A 31 5.22 -12.40 10.35
N CYS A 32 5.40 -11.09 10.34
CA CYS A 32 6.60 -10.48 10.95
C CYS A 32 6.54 -10.53 12.48
N PRO A 33 7.68 -10.72 13.15
CA PRO A 33 7.76 -10.68 14.60
C PRO A 33 7.26 -9.36 15.18
N ASP A 34 6.56 -9.44 16.32
CA ASP A 34 6.15 -8.27 17.10
C ASP A 34 7.21 -7.95 18.17
N ASP A 35 8.42 -7.69 17.72
CA ASP A 35 9.58 -7.43 18.56
C ASP A 35 10.16 -6.05 18.25
N PRO A 36 10.50 -5.21 19.29
CA PRO A 36 11.11 -3.91 19.06
C PRO A 36 12.47 -3.94 18.35
N SER A 37 13.20 -5.05 18.45
CA SER A 37 14.50 -5.25 17.79
C SER A 37 14.38 -5.71 16.34
N PHE A 38 13.20 -6.16 15.92
CA PHE A 38 12.95 -6.56 14.54
C PHE A 38 12.99 -5.33 13.60
N ASN A 39 13.80 -5.44 12.55
CA ASN A 39 13.86 -4.39 11.53
C ASN A 39 12.75 -4.59 10.48
N PRO A 40 11.67 -3.79 10.49
CA PRO A 40 10.56 -3.90 9.53
C PRO A 40 10.87 -3.27 8.17
N LEU A 41 11.98 -2.56 8.02
CA LEU A 41 12.26 -1.74 6.83
C LEU A 41 12.24 -2.52 5.51
N PRO A 42 12.80 -3.74 5.38
CA PRO A 42 12.74 -4.49 4.12
C PRO A 42 11.30 -4.79 3.66
N MET A 43 10.39 -5.10 4.60
CA MET A 43 8.97 -5.36 4.31
C MET A 43 8.26 -4.08 3.86
N ILE A 44 8.57 -2.97 4.51
CA ILE A 44 8.03 -1.64 4.14
C ILE A 44 8.56 -1.22 2.77
N GLN A 45 9.82 -1.47 2.45
CA GLN A 45 10.38 -1.21 1.13
C GLN A 45 9.69 -2.04 0.05
N GLY A 46 9.31 -3.30 0.33
CA GLY A 46 8.51 -4.11 -0.58
C GLY A 46 7.15 -3.47 -0.90
N ALA A 47 6.41 -3.06 0.13
CA ALA A 47 5.15 -2.33 -0.02
C ALA A 47 5.35 -1.01 -0.78
N PHE A 48 6.38 -0.26 -0.41
CA PHE A 48 6.76 1.00 -1.06
C PHE A 48 7.03 0.80 -2.56
N MET A 49 7.80 -0.22 -2.95
CA MET A 49 8.11 -0.49 -4.36
C MET A 49 6.89 -0.90 -5.17
N ASN A 50 5.93 -1.64 -4.58
CA ASN A 50 4.70 -1.98 -5.27
C ASN A 50 3.85 -0.75 -5.58
N ILE A 51 3.65 0.12 -4.60
CA ILE A 51 2.88 1.36 -4.76
C ILE A 51 3.67 2.37 -5.60
N GLY A 52 4.94 2.60 -5.26
CA GLY A 52 5.81 3.59 -5.89
C GLY A 52 6.02 3.37 -7.38
N MET A 53 6.10 2.11 -7.79
CA MET A 53 6.24 1.72 -9.20
C MET A 53 4.89 1.47 -9.88
N ALA A 54 3.77 1.77 -9.21
CA ALA A 54 2.42 1.56 -9.71
C ALA A 54 2.23 0.16 -10.33
N LYS A 55 2.74 -0.88 -9.64
CA LYS A 55 2.68 -2.24 -10.16
C LYS A 55 1.23 -2.71 -10.31
N VAL A 56 0.91 -3.25 -11.47
CA VAL A 56 -0.39 -3.85 -11.77
C VAL A 56 -0.18 -5.30 -12.12
N CYS A 57 -0.86 -6.22 -11.44
CA CYS A 57 -0.88 -7.62 -11.83
C CYS A 57 -1.89 -7.87 -12.93
N VAL A 58 -1.62 -8.83 -13.79
CA VAL A 58 -2.49 -9.25 -14.90
C VAL A 58 -3.22 -10.56 -14.65
N GLY A 59 -2.99 -11.16 -13.48
CA GLY A 59 -3.64 -12.38 -13.05
C GLY A 59 -3.53 -12.60 -11.54
N ALA A 60 -4.35 -13.50 -11.01
CA ALA A 60 -4.46 -13.73 -9.57
C ALA A 60 -3.15 -14.26 -8.95
N GLU A 61 -2.42 -15.12 -9.64
CA GLU A 61 -1.14 -15.65 -9.14
C GLU A 61 -0.05 -14.57 -9.09
N GLU A 62 -0.01 -13.68 -10.07
CA GLU A 62 0.86 -12.51 -10.01
C GLU A 62 0.44 -11.55 -8.89
N GLY A 63 -0.87 -11.41 -8.66
CA GLY A 63 -1.42 -10.67 -7.52
C GLY A 63 -0.94 -11.21 -6.17
N ARG A 64 -0.79 -12.54 -6.04
CA ARG A 64 -0.14 -13.15 -4.86
C ARG A 64 1.34 -12.80 -4.77
N THR A 65 2.05 -12.88 -5.88
CA THR A 65 3.49 -12.55 -5.96
C THR A 65 3.74 -11.09 -5.55
N PHE A 66 2.87 -10.18 -5.95
CA PHE A 66 2.96 -8.76 -5.57
C PHE A 66 2.39 -8.47 -4.17
N GLY A 67 1.88 -9.46 -3.45
CA GLY A 67 1.27 -9.28 -2.14
C GLY A 67 -0.07 -8.52 -2.16
N MET A 68 -0.72 -8.42 -3.32
CA MET A 68 -2.05 -7.85 -3.45
C MET A 68 -3.14 -8.83 -3.02
N LEU A 69 -2.90 -10.11 -3.19
CA LEU A 69 -3.70 -11.20 -2.65
C LEU A 69 -2.94 -11.89 -1.50
N ARG A 70 -3.68 -12.32 -0.50
CA ARG A 70 -3.16 -13.14 0.59
C ARG A 70 -3.09 -14.61 0.13
N PRO A 71 -2.23 -15.46 0.74
CA PRO A 71 -2.11 -16.87 0.37
C PRO A 71 -3.43 -17.65 0.43
N HIS A 72 -4.34 -17.25 1.32
CA HIS A 72 -5.64 -17.91 1.54
C HIS A 72 -6.80 -17.26 0.79
N ASP A 73 -6.58 -16.19 0.01
CA ASP A 73 -7.62 -15.59 -0.81
C ASP A 73 -8.02 -16.57 -1.91
N GLN A 74 -9.33 -16.80 -2.08
CA GLN A 74 -9.84 -17.71 -3.10
C GLN A 74 -9.85 -17.08 -4.48
N ILE A 75 -9.56 -17.90 -5.48
CA ILE A 75 -9.60 -17.53 -6.89
C ILE A 75 -10.71 -18.34 -7.56
N THR A 76 -11.65 -17.65 -8.18
CA THR A 76 -12.71 -18.26 -8.98
C THR A 76 -12.43 -18.03 -10.45
N LEU A 77 -12.14 -19.10 -11.18
CA LEU A 77 -11.80 -19.02 -12.61
C LEU A 77 -13.01 -18.76 -13.51
N ASN A 78 -14.18 -19.29 -13.14
CA ASN A 78 -15.41 -19.04 -13.87
C ASN A 78 -16.18 -17.88 -13.23
N PRO A 79 -16.34 -16.73 -13.95
CA PRO A 79 -17.05 -15.56 -13.39
C PRO A 79 -18.50 -15.84 -13.00
N GLU A 80 -19.19 -16.78 -13.68
CA GLU A 80 -20.58 -17.15 -13.37
C GLU A 80 -20.71 -17.82 -11.99
N LEU A 81 -19.65 -18.46 -11.53
CA LEU A 81 -19.60 -19.09 -10.20
C LEU A 81 -19.12 -18.15 -9.09
N LEU A 82 -18.68 -16.93 -9.41
CA LEU A 82 -18.08 -16.03 -8.43
C LEU A 82 -19.01 -15.76 -7.24
N PHE A 83 -20.26 -15.41 -7.51
CA PHE A 83 -21.23 -15.13 -6.44
C PHE A 83 -21.56 -16.39 -5.62
N HIS A 84 -21.73 -17.53 -6.29
CA HIS A 84 -21.98 -18.81 -5.61
C HIS A 84 -20.82 -19.18 -4.68
N ASN A 85 -19.59 -19.15 -5.18
CA ASN A 85 -18.42 -19.51 -4.40
C ASN A 85 -18.19 -18.55 -3.23
N ALA A 86 -18.36 -17.24 -3.43
CA ALA A 86 -18.28 -16.25 -2.37
C ALA A 86 -19.32 -16.51 -1.26
N LYS A 87 -20.58 -16.81 -1.64
CA LYS A 87 -21.66 -17.14 -0.71
C LYS A 87 -21.32 -18.38 0.11
N GLU A 88 -20.91 -19.48 -0.53
CA GLU A 88 -20.56 -20.72 0.16
C GLU A 88 -19.36 -20.52 1.11
N MET A 89 -18.36 -19.72 0.71
CA MET A 89 -17.25 -19.37 1.59
C MET A 89 -17.74 -18.64 2.84
N VAL A 90 -18.57 -17.62 2.70
CA VAL A 90 -19.12 -16.85 3.84
C VAL A 90 -19.96 -17.74 4.75
N LEU A 91 -20.80 -18.60 4.17
CA LEU A 91 -21.59 -19.56 4.95
C LEU A 91 -20.70 -20.56 5.69
N GLY A 92 -19.63 -21.04 5.05
CA GLY A 92 -18.62 -21.90 5.68
C GLY A 92 -17.93 -21.21 6.86
N MET A 93 -17.49 -19.95 6.67
CA MET A 93 -16.89 -19.14 7.75
C MET A 93 -17.88 -18.94 8.92
N ALA A 94 -19.14 -18.62 8.63
CA ALA A 94 -20.17 -18.42 9.64
C ALA A 94 -20.41 -19.71 10.47
N ARG A 95 -20.53 -20.87 9.80
CA ARG A 95 -20.68 -22.18 10.44
C ARG A 95 -19.46 -22.58 11.27
N ALA A 96 -18.25 -22.18 10.83
CA ALA A 96 -17.01 -22.40 11.57
C ALA A 96 -16.81 -21.43 12.75
N GLY A 97 -17.77 -20.53 13.02
CA GLY A 97 -17.70 -19.59 14.14
C GLY A 97 -16.75 -18.42 13.90
N TYR A 98 -16.65 -17.92 12.67
CA TYR A 98 -15.83 -16.76 12.32
C TYR A 98 -16.03 -15.60 13.31
N ARG A 99 -14.92 -15.04 13.73
CA ARG A 99 -14.88 -13.80 14.51
C ARG A 99 -13.97 -12.80 13.83
N GLN A 100 -14.41 -11.55 13.80
CA GLN A 100 -13.59 -10.47 13.25
C GLN A 100 -12.24 -10.40 13.95
N PRO A 101 -11.12 -10.39 13.21
CA PRO A 101 -9.79 -10.19 13.79
C PRO A 101 -9.71 -8.85 14.53
N ARG A 102 -8.90 -8.79 15.57
CA ARG A 102 -8.59 -7.50 16.21
C ARG A 102 -7.81 -6.62 15.24
N PRO A 103 -8.07 -5.30 15.23
CA PRO A 103 -7.29 -4.37 14.42
C PRO A 103 -5.79 -4.52 14.66
N ALA A 104 -5.02 -4.59 13.58
CA ALA A 104 -3.58 -4.72 13.66
C ALA A 104 -2.93 -3.51 14.33
N LYS A 105 -1.82 -3.76 15.03
CA LYS A 105 -0.91 -2.72 15.53
C LYS A 105 0.47 -2.98 14.95
N PHE A 106 1.18 -1.91 14.63
CA PHE A 106 2.45 -1.96 13.93
C PHE A 106 3.58 -1.36 14.75
N ARG A 107 4.76 -1.98 14.71
CA ARG A 107 6.02 -1.35 15.04
C ARG A 107 6.66 -0.90 13.74
N LEU A 108 6.79 0.40 13.58
CA LEU A 108 7.28 1.01 12.34
C LEU A 108 8.52 1.85 12.63
N PRO A 109 9.46 1.98 11.65
CA PRO A 109 10.75 2.62 11.87
C PRO A 109 10.67 4.15 11.95
N GLY A 110 9.52 4.74 11.65
CA GLY A 110 9.31 6.17 11.68
C GLY A 110 10.21 6.92 10.70
N GLU A 111 10.66 8.09 11.13
CA GLU A 111 11.46 8.98 10.28
C GLU A 111 12.79 8.38 9.83
N ASN A 112 13.41 7.52 10.64
CA ASN A 112 14.64 6.81 10.26
C ASN A 112 14.41 5.93 9.02
N GLY A 113 13.29 5.21 8.98
CA GLY A 113 12.91 4.41 7.83
C GLY A 113 12.57 5.26 6.60
N ALA A 114 11.85 6.36 6.79
CA ALA A 114 11.55 7.31 5.73
C ALA A 114 12.83 7.93 5.14
N THR A 115 13.79 8.28 5.98
CA THR A 115 15.08 8.82 5.55
C THR A 115 15.85 7.80 4.70
N ALA A 116 15.89 6.52 5.12
CA ALA A 116 16.54 5.48 4.33
C ALA A 116 15.92 5.32 2.92
N ILE A 117 14.59 5.39 2.83
CA ILE A 117 13.90 5.36 1.52
C ILE A 117 14.18 6.63 0.71
N LYS A 118 14.21 7.80 1.35
CA LYS A 118 14.53 9.07 0.67
C LYS A 118 15.94 9.08 0.07
N TRP A 119 16.90 8.45 0.71
CA TRP A 119 18.24 8.29 0.14
C TRP A 119 18.24 7.52 -1.17
N PHE A 120 17.47 6.44 -1.23
CA PHE A 120 17.28 5.69 -2.47
C PHE A 120 16.63 6.57 -3.56
N LEU A 121 15.57 7.30 -3.20
CA LEU A 121 14.87 8.22 -4.11
C LEU A 121 15.76 9.36 -4.62
N ASP A 122 16.63 9.91 -3.77
CA ASP A 122 17.59 10.94 -4.16
C ASP A 122 18.54 10.43 -5.25
N GLY A 123 19.02 9.19 -5.12
CA GLY A 123 19.79 8.52 -6.16
C GLY A 123 19.05 8.41 -7.50
N MET A 124 17.76 8.02 -7.45
CA MET A 124 16.92 7.96 -8.66
C MET A 124 16.68 9.34 -9.28
N THR A 125 16.50 10.38 -8.47
CA THR A 125 16.32 11.76 -8.95
C THR A 125 17.58 12.28 -9.62
N ARG A 126 18.75 12.10 -9.00
CA ARG A 126 20.05 12.49 -9.59
C ARG A 126 20.37 11.70 -10.87
N GLY A 127 19.93 10.44 -10.94
CA GLY A 127 20.04 9.62 -12.14
C GLY A 127 19.02 9.95 -13.24
N GLY A 128 18.13 10.92 -13.03
CA GLY A 128 17.09 11.31 -13.99
C GLY A 128 15.99 10.26 -14.19
N GLN A 129 15.86 9.28 -13.28
CA GLN A 129 14.86 8.23 -13.37
C GLN A 129 13.48 8.68 -12.87
N ILE A 130 13.45 9.63 -11.96
CA ILE A 130 12.24 10.27 -11.45
C ILE A 130 12.39 11.78 -11.39
N THR A 131 11.28 12.49 -11.54
CA THR A 131 11.22 13.96 -11.44
C THR A 131 11.21 14.40 -9.97
N GLU A 132 11.49 15.69 -9.72
CA GLU A 132 11.36 16.28 -8.38
C GLU A 132 9.96 16.13 -7.78
N HIS A 133 8.92 16.17 -8.63
CA HIS A 133 7.54 15.98 -8.16
C HIS A 133 7.29 14.52 -7.76
N GLU A 134 7.79 13.56 -8.51
CA GLU A 134 7.74 12.14 -8.13
C GLU A 134 8.53 11.85 -6.87
N PHE A 135 9.70 12.46 -6.72
CA PHE A 135 10.47 12.40 -5.47
C PHE A 135 9.64 12.90 -4.28
N LYS A 136 8.92 14.04 -4.44
CA LYS A 136 8.05 14.59 -3.41
C LYS A 136 6.92 13.62 -3.03
N ILE A 137 6.21 13.08 -4.03
CA ILE A 137 5.11 12.13 -3.80
C ILE A 137 5.63 10.86 -3.11
N ALA A 138 6.71 10.27 -3.63
CA ALA A 138 7.31 9.07 -3.08
C ALA A 138 7.87 9.28 -1.66
N SER A 139 8.43 10.46 -1.37
CA SER A 139 8.87 10.83 -0.02
C SER A 139 7.70 10.92 0.96
N LEU A 140 6.55 11.42 0.52
CA LEU A 140 5.33 11.45 1.33
C LEU A 140 4.74 10.04 1.54
N LEU A 141 4.76 9.18 0.51
CA LEU A 141 4.41 7.77 0.64
C LEU A 141 5.31 7.07 1.67
N SER A 142 6.63 7.31 1.62
CA SER A 142 7.56 6.72 2.58
C SER A 142 7.21 7.11 4.02
N ARG A 143 6.81 8.38 4.27
CA ARG A 143 6.36 8.84 5.59
C ARG A 143 5.11 8.06 6.07
N VAL A 144 4.14 7.84 5.20
CA VAL A 144 2.93 7.07 5.55
C VAL A 144 3.29 5.63 5.92
N LEU A 145 4.04 4.93 5.06
CA LEU A 145 4.36 3.51 5.25
C LEU A 145 5.31 3.26 6.44
N THR A 146 6.15 4.22 6.77
CA THR A 146 7.04 4.13 7.95
C THR A 146 6.40 4.62 9.25
N GLY A 147 5.17 5.16 9.19
CA GLY A 147 4.40 5.57 10.36
C GLY A 147 4.64 7.00 10.84
N GLY A 148 5.32 7.86 10.05
CA GLY A 148 5.54 9.27 10.44
C GLY A 148 6.40 9.38 11.71
N ASP A 149 5.93 10.17 12.67
CA ASP A 149 6.64 10.47 13.92
C ASP A 149 6.47 9.34 14.94
N THR A 150 7.00 8.16 14.63
CA THR A 150 6.99 6.98 15.51
C THR A 150 8.34 6.26 15.49
N SER A 151 8.44 5.15 16.21
CA SER A 151 9.62 4.28 16.22
C SER A 151 9.22 2.83 16.47
N THR A 152 10.13 1.88 16.25
CA THR A 152 9.89 0.46 16.52
C THR A 152 9.58 0.17 17.99
N ARG A 153 9.89 1.10 18.91
CA ARG A 153 9.59 0.95 20.34
C ARG A 153 8.11 1.15 20.66
N VAL A 154 7.39 1.90 19.82
CA VAL A 154 5.98 2.23 20.02
C VAL A 154 5.12 1.47 18.99
N LYS A 155 3.96 0.96 19.44
CA LYS A 155 2.96 0.37 18.55
C LYS A 155 1.94 1.42 18.14
N VAL A 156 1.78 1.61 16.85
CA VAL A 156 0.72 2.47 16.27
C VAL A 156 -0.42 1.60 15.74
N GLY A 157 -1.65 2.11 15.85
CA GLY A 157 -2.84 1.42 15.32
C GLY A 157 -3.10 1.77 13.86
N GLN A 158 -4.07 1.07 13.27
CA GLN A 158 -4.53 1.35 11.90
C GLN A 158 -4.95 2.81 11.70
N GLN A 159 -5.66 3.39 12.66
CA GLN A 159 -6.15 4.77 12.56
C GLN A 159 -5.02 5.78 12.38
N HIS A 160 -3.88 5.59 13.05
CA HIS A 160 -2.70 6.42 12.88
C HIS A 160 -2.20 6.44 11.43
N ILE A 161 -2.17 5.28 10.76
CA ILE A 161 -1.77 5.19 9.34
C ILE A 161 -2.82 5.83 8.44
N LEU A 162 -4.11 5.63 8.72
CA LEU A 162 -5.19 6.26 7.96
C LEU A 162 -5.20 7.79 8.09
N ASP A 163 -4.84 8.32 9.24
CA ASP A 163 -4.74 9.77 9.45
C ASP A 163 -3.57 10.35 8.66
N LEU A 164 -2.40 9.68 8.66
CA LEU A 164 -1.26 10.05 7.81
C LEU A 164 -1.60 9.94 6.30
N GLU A 165 -2.27 8.86 5.89
CA GLU A 165 -2.72 8.67 4.50
C GLU A 165 -3.63 9.83 4.08
N ARG A 166 -4.61 10.19 4.90
CA ARG A 166 -5.52 11.31 4.64
C ARG A 166 -4.80 12.65 4.58
N GLU A 167 -3.94 12.93 5.57
CA GLU A 167 -3.14 14.17 5.62
C GLU A 167 -2.35 14.37 4.32
N VAL A 168 -1.62 13.32 3.91
CA VAL A 168 -0.78 13.37 2.72
C VAL A 168 -1.62 13.44 1.44
N PHE A 169 -2.72 12.69 1.36
CA PHE A 169 -3.63 12.73 0.22
C PHE A 169 -4.18 14.14 -0.01
N LEU A 170 -4.70 14.77 1.05
CA LEU A 170 -5.23 16.14 0.95
C LEU A 170 -4.15 17.16 0.56
N LYS A 171 -2.93 17.00 1.10
CA LYS A 171 -1.80 17.84 0.72
C LYS A 171 -1.48 17.72 -0.77
N LEU A 172 -1.45 16.50 -1.31
CA LEU A 172 -1.17 16.26 -2.73
C LEU A 172 -2.30 16.77 -3.64
N CYS A 173 -3.56 16.71 -3.22
CA CYS A 173 -4.68 17.33 -3.95
C CYS A 173 -4.49 18.84 -4.15
N GLY A 174 -3.82 19.53 -3.23
CA GLY A 174 -3.50 20.95 -3.32
C GLY A 174 -2.29 21.28 -4.21
N GLU A 175 -1.53 20.29 -4.68
CA GLU A 175 -0.35 20.52 -5.51
C GLU A 175 -0.72 20.78 -6.97
N GLN A 176 -0.23 21.90 -7.53
CA GLN A 176 -0.52 22.29 -8.91
C GLN A 176 -0.14 21.19 -9.91
N LYS A 177 1.05 20.58 -9.79
CA LYS A 177 1.50 19.51 -10.70
C LYS A 177 0.62 18.25 -10.62
N THR A 178 0.03 17.95 -9.47
CA THR A 178 -0.95 16.87 -9.30
C THR A 178 -2.25 17.21 -10.03
N GLN A 179 -2.75 18.43 -9.86
CA GLN A 179 -3.96 18.89 -10.54
C GLN A 179 -3.79 18.90 -12.08
N GLU A 180 -2.63 19.31 -12.56
CA GLU A 180 -2.29 19.26 -13.99
C GLU A 180 -2.26 17.83 -14.54
N ARG A 181 -1.69 16.87 -13.77
CA ARG A 181 -1.70 15.44 -14.16
C ARG A 181 -3.12 14.86 -14.20
N ILE A 182 -3.95 15.17 -13.20
CA ILE A 182 -5.35 14.74 -13.14
C ILE A 182 -6.12 15.34 -14.34
N GLN A 183 -5.98 16.63 -14.59
CA GLN A 183 -6.63 17.30 -15.73
C GLN A 183 -6.22 16.69 -17.07
N HIS A 184 -4.92 16.41 -17.23
CA HIS A 184 -4.41 15.77 -18.44
C HIS A 184 -5.02 14.37 -18.66
N MET A 185 -5.11 13.55 -17.59
CA MET A 185 -5.74 12.24 -17.67
C MET A 185 -7.21 12.33 -18.06
N LEU A 186 -7.97 13.25 -17.43
CA LEU A 186 -9.40 13.41 -17.70
C LEU A 186 -9.71 13.96 -19.11
N THR A 187 -8.75 14.65 -19.73
CA THR A 187 -8.95 15.22 -21.08
C THR A 187 -8.47 14.33 -22.21
N LYS A 188 -7.57 13.37 -21.94
CA LYS A 188 -6.99 12.48 -22.96
C LYS A 188 -7.52 11.05 -22.96
N ASN A 189 -8.25 10.65 -21.93
CA ASN A 189 -8.99 9.40 -21.83
C ASN A 189 -10.49 9.66 -21.95
#